data_b93c6553f79069d0d22a82ef751f3011
#
_entry.id   b93c6553f79069d0d22a82ef751f3011
#
_cell.length_a   1.000
_cell.length_b   1.000
_cell.length_c   1.000
_cell.angle_alpha   90.00
_cell.angle_beta   90.00
_cell.angle_gamma   90.00
#
_symmetry.space_group_name_H-M   'P 1'
#
loop_
_entity.id
_entity.type
_entity.pdbx_description
1 polymer ?
#
loop_
_entity_poly.entity_id
_entity_poly.type
_entity_poly.pdbx_seq_one_letter_code
_entity_poly.pdbx_strand_id
1 'polypeptide(L)'
;MGGHASCPQGSVNAGAKAAALLCECDALNESDRAILATVRDYVTDPFGGGSGIAHEDPRFGRLSAANGLMETKDGKLRLSMDTRYGTSMPSEELKAKLRTVWGSRGWSLPSLESREAFHVDDNSPVPEMIRAICTEMTGVDRPCFRMSGGTYSHYLPNGFSCGVSLSAKGATLGEAVGSDALSFPEGHGGVHQPDESLDIEGFFSAMQAIAHVVLQCDELLHN
;
A
#
# COMPACT_ATOMS: atom_id res chain seq x y z
N MET A 1 4.28 16.58 0.59
CA MET A 1 3.46 15.74 1.49
C MET A 1 3.81 14.29 1.18
N GLY A 2 4.27 13.52 2.18
CA GLY A 2 4.54 12.09 2.04
C GLY A 2 3.24 11.31 1.95
N GLY A 3 3.31 10.06 1.46
CA GLY A 3 2.17 9.16 1.40
C GLY A 3 2.61 7.71 1.50
N HIS A 4 1.68 6.83 1.90
CA HIS A 4 1.94 5.39 1.94
C HIS A 4 1.95 4.83 0.52
N ALA A 5 2.85 3.88 0.22
CA ALA A 5 3.00 3.32 -1.14
C ALA A 5 1.72 2.64 -1.68
N SER A 6 0.86 2.09 -0.78
CA SER A 6 -0.42 1.50 -1.18
C SER A 6 -1.55 2.51 -1.39
N CYS A 7 -1.39 3.74 -0.87
CA CYS A 7 -2.38 4.83 -0.97
C CYS A 7 -1.67 6.14 -1.34
N PRO A 8 -1.06 6.23 -2.54
CA PRO A 8 -0.23 7.37 -2.91
C PRO A 8 -1.03 8.60 -3.37
N GLN A 9 -2.35 8.56 -3.30
CA GLN A 9 -3.22 9.66 -3.71
C GLN A 9 -2.87 10.95 -2.96
N GLY A 10 -2.73 12.06 -3.69
CA GLY A 10 -2.40 13.35 -3.10
C GLY A 10 -0.96 13.50 -2.59
N SER A 11 -0.14 12.44 -2.64
CA SER A 11 1.27 12.54 -2.30
C SER A 11 2.06 13.28 -3.38
N VAL A 12 3.16 13.90 -2.95
CA VAL A 12 4.08 14.61 -3.84
C VAL A 12 5.47 14.02 -3.68
N ASN A 13 6.00 13.41 -4.74
CA ASN A 13 7.35 12.87 -4.74
C ASN A 13 8.37 13.99 -4.95
N ALA A 14 9.22 14.22 -3.93
CA ALA A 14 10.21 15.28 -3.96
C ALA A 14 11.28 15.05 -5.05
N GLY A 15 11.67 13.78 -5.28
CA GLY A 15 12.64 13.41 -6.32
C GLY A 15 12.11 13.71 -7.73
N ALA A 16 10.83 13.39 -8.00
CA ALA A 16 10.20 13.72 -9.28
C ALA A 16 10.11 15.24 -9.50
N LYS A 17 9.81 16.02 -8.45
CA LYS A 17 9.81 17.49 -8.51
C LYS A 17 11.22 18.07 -8.76
N ALA A 18 12.23 17.54 -8.06
CA ALA A 18 13.61 17.92 -8.29
C ALA A 18 14.06 17.58 -9.71
N ALA A 19 13.74 16.38 -10.20
CA ALA A 19 14.05 15.97 -11.58
C ALA A 19 13.40 16.88 -12.61
N ALA A 20 12.13 17.25 -12.42
CA ALA A 20 11.43 18.20 -13.29
C ALA A 20 12.14 19.56 -13.33
N LEU A 21 12.48 20.12 -12.17
CA LEU A 21 13.19 21.39 -12.08
C LEU A 21 14.58 21.33 -12.73
N LEU A 22 15.33 20.26 -12.45
CA LEU A 22 16.68 20.10 -13.00
C LEU A 22 16.69 19.89 -14.51
N CYS A 23 15.67 19.29 -15.09
CA CYS A 23 15.54 19.19 -16.56
C CYS A 23 15.50 20.55 -17.26
N GLU A 24 15.09 21.61 -16.59
CA GLU A 24 15.07 23.01 -17.08
C GLU A 24 16.44 23.69 -17.00
N CYS A 25 17.43 23.07 -16.33
CA CYS A 25 18.75 23.65 -16.10
C CYS A 25 19.65 23.49 -17.34
N ASP A 26 20.14 24.60 -17.88
CA ASP A 26 21.02 24.60 -19.07
C ASP A 26 22.42 24.02 -18.80
N ALA A 27 22.85 23.98 -17.53
CA ALA A 27 24.16 23.45 -17.15
C ALA A 27 24.24 21.91 -17.18
N LEU A 28 23.11 21.20 -17.33
CA LEU A 28 23.10 19.74 -17.40
C LEU A 28 23.49 19.24 -18.80
N ASN A 29 24.37 18.24 -18.84
CA ASN A 29 24.65 17.52 -20.07
C ASN A 29 23.44 16.66 -20.52
N GLU A 30 23.43 16.21 -21.76
CA GLU A 30 22.33 15.45 -22.35
C GLU A 30 22.07 14.10 -21.62
N SER A 31 23.14 13.42 -21.17
CA SER A 31 23.04 12.13 -20.48
C SER A 31 22.30 12.29 -19.14
N ASP A 32 22.72 13.25 -18.33
CA ASP A 32 22.09 13.52 -17.02
C ASP A 32 20.65 14.01 -17.20
N ARG A 33 20.42 14.84 -18.22
CA ARG A 33 19.07 15.30 -18.57
C ARG A 33 18.16 14.13 -18.95
N ALA A 34 18.63 13.14 -19.73
CA ALA A 34 17.86 11.96 -20.11
C ALA A 34 17.50 11.07 -18.90
N ILE A 35 18.45 10.92 -17.94
CA ILE A 35 18.21 10.21 -16.68
C ILE A 35 17.13 10.91 -15.88
N LEU A 36 17.26 12.21 -15.66
CA LEU A 36 16.28 12.99 -14.88
C LEU A 36 14.91 13.08 -15.58
N ALA A 37 14.88 13.16 -16.91
CA ALA A 37 13.64 13.10 -17.66
C ALA A 37 12.88 11.77 -17.42
N THR A 38 13.62 10.65 -17.38
CA THR A 38 13.01 9.35 -17.06
C THR A 38 12.42 9.34 -15.63
N VAL A 39 13.16 9.88 -14.66
CA VAL A 39 12.63 10.03 -13.28
C VAL A 39 11.37 10.88 -13.25
N ARG A 40 11.41 12.06 -13.87
CA ARG A 40 10.24 12.93 -13.98
C ARG A 40 9.04 12.21 -14.60
N ASP A 41 9.25 11.55 -15.74
CA ASP A 41 8.17 10.93 -16.50
C ASP A 41 7.56 9.74 -15.79
N TYR A 42 8.39 8.90 -15.13
CA TYR A 42 7.95 7.63 -14.56
C TYR A 42 7.54 7.70 -13.10
N VAL A 43 8.10 8.66 -12.34
CA VAL A 43 7.88 8.76 -10.89
C VAL A 43 6.81 9.77 -10.52
N THR A 44 6.47 10.71 -11.41
CA THR A 44 5.47 11.76 -11.11
C THR A 44 4.08 11.17 -10.94
N ASP A 45 3.69 10.19 -11.76
CA ASP A 45 2.43 9.49 -11.61
C ASP A 45 2.62 8.20 -10.80
N PRO A 46 2.17 8.17 -9.54
CA PRO A 46 2.34 7.01 -8.67
C PRO A 46 1.43 5.83 -9.04
N PHE A 47 0.67 5.93 -10.12
CA PHE A 47 -0.17 4.84 -10.66
C PHE A 47 0.38 4.23 -11.94
N GLY A 48 1.61 4.57 -12.30
CA GLY A 48 2.35 3.95 -13.39
C GLY A 48 1.93 4.40 -14.80
N GLY A 49 1.13 5.46 -14.94
CA GLY A 49 0.74 5.98 -16.25
C GLY A 49 1.93 6.47 -17.06
N GLY A 50 2.84 7.23 -16.43
CA GLY A 50 4.04 7.73 -17.08
C GLY A 50 4.99 6.64 -17.59
N SER A 51 5.04 5.51 -16.92
CA SER A 51 5.85 4.33 -17.32
C SER A 51 5.08 3.31 -18.16
N GLY A 52 3.79 3.51 -18.41
CA GLY A 52 2.99 2.58 -19.21
C GLY A 52 2.67 1.25 -18.53
N ILE A 53 2.85 1.14 -17.20
CA ILE A 53 2.48 -0.05 -16.41
C ILE A 53 1.13 0.08 -15.71
N ALA A 54 0.43 1.21 -15.91
CA ALA A 54 -0.88 1.45 -15.30
C ALA A 54 -1.82 0.25 -15.56
N HIS A 55 -2.48 -0.18 -14.49
CA HIS A 55 -3.41 -1.28 -14.53
C HIS A 55 -4.49 -1.07 -13.47
N GLU A 56 -5.70 -1.51 -13.77
CA GLU A 56 -6.82 -1.50 -12.83
C GLU A 56 -7.34 -2.91 -12.64
N ASP A 57 -7.21 -3.40 -11.42
CA ASP A 57 -7.75 -4.69 -11.02
C ASP A 57 -9.21 -4.52 -10.60
N PRO A 58 -10.15 -5.37 -11.06
CA PRO A 58 -11.57 -5.26 -10.71
C PRO A 58 -11.86 -5.36 -9.21
N ARG A 59 -10.98 -5.99 -8.43
CA ARG A 59 -11.14 -6.19 -6.99
C ARG A 59 -10.28 -5.25 -6.15
N PHE A 60 -9.04 -5.00 -6.61
CA PHE A 60 -8.03 -4.25 -5.84
C PHE A 60 -7.87 -2.81 -6.31
N GLY A 61 -8.53 -2.43 -7.41
CA GLY A 61 -8.42 -1.08 -7.97
C GLY A 61 -7.10 -0.84 -8.68
N ARG A 62 -6.66 0.41 -8.68
CA ARG A 62 -5.50 0.84 -9.46
C ARG A 62 -4.19 0.29 -8.89
N LEU A 63 -3.31 -0.18 -9.79
CA LEU A 63 -1.91 -0.41 -9.48
C LEU A 63 -1.28 0.86 -8.92
N SER A 64 -0.42 0.74 -7.91
CA SER A 64 0.44 1.84 -7.46
C SER A 64 1.91 1.52 -7.69
N ALA A 65 2.71 2.53 -8.05
CA ALA A 65 4.14 2.45 -8.33
C ALA A 65 4.82 3.64 -7.66
N ALA A 66 5.10 3.52 -6.37
CA ALA A 66 5.66 4.59 -5.57
C ALA A 66 7.19 4.50 -5.48
N ASN A 67 7.88 5.61 -5.69
CA ASN A 67 9.31 5.72 -5.40
C ASN A 67 9.51 6.12 -3.94
N GLY A 68 10.10 5.22 -3.16
CA GLY A 68 10.37 5.45 -1.74
C GLY A 68 11.78 5.99 -1.46
N LEU A 69 12.76 5.65 -2.28
CA LEU A 69 14.15 6.06 -2.10
C LEU A 69 14.79 6.43 -3.43
N MET A 70 15.56 7.50 -3.42
CA MET A 70 16.38 7.96 -4.52
C MET A 70 17.76 8.34 -3.98
N GLU A 71 18.82 7.74 -4.49
CA GLU A 71 20.18 8.00 -4.05
C GLU A 71 21.18 7.97 -5.22
N THR A 72 22.28 8.69 -5.10
CA THR A 72 23.42 8.53 -5.98
C THR A 72 24.47 7.69 -5.29
N LYS A 73 24.85 6.57 -5.90
CA LYS A 73 25.86 5.66 -5.39
C LYS A 73 26.75 5.18 -6.52
N ASP A 74 28.08 5.23 -6.32
CA ASP A 74 29.08 4.84 -7.30
C ASP A 74 28.91 5.55 -8.67
N GLY A 75 28.55 6.85 -8.64
CA GLY A 75 28.29 7.65 -9.84
C GLY A 75 27.02 7.28 -10.61
N LYS A 76 26.12 6.47 -10.01
CA LYS A 76 24.87 6.05 -10.63
C LYS A 76 23.68 6.48 -9.78
N LEU A 77 22.64 6.97 -10.42
CA LEU A 77 21.36 7.21 -9.76
C LEU A 77 20.64 5.87 -9.55
N ARG A 78 20.22 5.63 -8.31
CA ARG A 78 19.45 4.43 -7.90
C ARG A 78 18.10 4.84 -7.39
N LEU A 79 17.07 4.09 -7.77
CA LEU A 79 15.69 4.24 -7.33
C LEU A 79 15.22 2.95 -6.66
N SER A 80 14.53 3.07 -5.52
CA SER A 80 13.72 1.98 -4.98
C SER A 80 12.26 2.26 -5.32
N MET A 81 11.63 1.34 -6.04
CA MET A 81 10.22 1.41 -6.43
C MET A 81 9.43 0.34 -5.71
N ASP A 82 8.35 0.73 -5.04
CA ASP A 82 7.37 -0.18 -4.46
C ASP A 82 6.14 -0.20 -5.37
N THR A 83 5.88 -1.36 -5.99
CA THR A 83 4.76 -1.54 -6.91
C THR A 83 3.73 -2.48 -6.31
N ARG A 84 2.50 -1.99 -6.13
CA ARG A 84 1.38 -2.76 -5.60
C ARG A 84 0.39 -3.04 -6.72
N TYR A 85 -0.07 -4.28 -6.83
CA TYR A 85 -0.94 -4.75 -7.91
C TYR A 85 -1.90 -5.82 -7.41
N GLY A 86 -2.99 -6.00 -8.13
CA GLY A 86 -4.03 -6.98 -7.80
C GLY A 86 -3.86 -8.32 -8.51
N THR A 87 -4.85 -9.18 -8.34
CA THR A 87 -4.82 -10.58 -8.82
C THR A 87 -4.94 -10.72 -10.35
N SER A 88 -5.43 -9.69 -11.04
CA SER A 88 -5.56 -9.70 -12.50
C SER A 88 -4.26 -9.37 -13.25
N MET A 89 -3.18 -9.09 -12.52
CA MET A 89 -1.84 -8.84 -13.07
C MET A 89 -0.87 -9.90 -12.52
N PRO A 90 -0.52 -10.97 -13.26
CA PRO A 90 0.49 -11.92 -12.85
C PRO A 90 1.85 -11.25 -12.61
N SER A 91 2.56 -11.65 -11.57
CA SER A 91 3.84 -11.02 -11.20
C SER A 91 4.88 -11.08 -12.30
N GLU A 92 4.96 -12.18 -13.05
CA GLU A 92 5.92 -12.32 -14.14
C GLU A 92 5.58 -11.42 -15.34
N GLU A 93 4.29 -11.16 -15.61
CA GLU A 93 3.89 -10.18 -16.62
C GLU A 93 4.30 -8.77 -16.22
N LEU A 94 4.04 -8.39 -14.97
CA LEU A 94 4.46 -7.08 -14.44
C LEU A 94 5.98 -6.92 -14.49
N LYS A 95 6.73 -7.93 -14.07
CA LYS A 95 8.20 -7.93 -14.15
C LYS A 95 8.71 -7.76 -15.59
N ALA A 96 8.10 -8.46 -16.56
CA ALA A 96 8.45 -8.34 -17.96
C ALA A 96 8.19 -6.91 -18.49
N LYS A 97 7.03 -6.32 -18.15
CA LYS A 97 6.69 -4.92 -18.46
C LYS A 97 7.71 -3.96 -17.86
N LEU A 98 8.02 -4.11 -16.58
CA LEU A 98 9.00 -3.25 -15.90
C LEU A 98 10.37 -3.32 -16.55
N ARG A 99 10.88 -4.54 -16.86
CA ARG A 99 12.16 -4.70 -17.56
C ARG A 99 12.17 -4.01 -18.93
N THR A 100 11.09 -4.17 -19.69
CA THR A 100 10.96 -3.54 -21.01
C THR A 100 10.94 -2.02 -20.91
N VAL A 101 10.09 -1.48 -20.04
CA VAL A 101 9.87 -0.03 -19.92
C VAL A 101 11.12 0.68 -19.41
N TRP A 102 11.69 0.22 -18.31
CA TRP A 102 12.90 0.82 -17.74
C TRP A 102 14.12 0.57 -18.61
N GLY A 103 14.24 -0.65 -19.19
CA GLY A 103 15.33 -1.00 -20.11
C GLY A 103 15.34 -0.15 -21.37
N SER A 104 14.20 0.22 -21.93
CA SER A 104 14.10 1.11 -23.10
C SER A 104 14.67 2.52 -22.86
N ARG A 105 14.79 2.92 -21.59
CA ARG A 105 15.39 4.19 -21.15
C ARG A 105 16.82 4.02 -20.61
N GLY A 106 17.44 2.85 -20.83
CA GLY A 106 18.81 2.56 -20.39
C GLY A 106 18.95 2.22 -18.90
N TRP A 107 17.85 1.99 -18.17
CA TRP A 107 17.90 1.59 -16.78
C TRP A 107 17.98 0.07 -16.63
N SER A 108 18.70 -0.39 -15.61
CA SER A 108 18.75 -1.79 -15.21
C SER A 108 17.98 -2.03 -13.93
N LEU A 109 17.39 -3.22 -13.81
CA LEU A 109 16.66 -3.67 -12.63
C LEU A 109 17.43 -4.86 -12.00
N PRO A 110 18.46 -4.59 -11.19
CA PRO A 110 19.30 -5.64 -10.61
C PRO A 110 18.58 -6.49 -9.57
N SER A 111 17.56 -5.93 -8.91
CA SER A 111 16.68 -6.63 -7.99
C SER A 111 15.23 -6.37 -8.38
N LEU A 112 14.47 -7.43 -8.54
CA LEU A 112 13.04 -7.38 -8.88
C LEU A 112 12.32 -8.52 -8.17
N GLU A 113 12.06 -8.28 -6.90
CA GLU A 113 11.32 -9.22 -6.05
C GLU A 113 9.81 -8.99 -6.21
N SER A 114 9.05 -10.05 -6.16
CA SER A 114 7.59 -9.97 -6.20
C SER A 114 6.95 -11.06 -5.36
N ARG A 115 5.71 -10.80 -4.98
CA ARG A 115 4.80 -11.77 -4.39
C ARG A 115 3.50 -11.72 -5.16
N GLU A 116 2.89 -12.88 -5.43
CA GLU A 116 1.58 -12.90 -6.07
C GLU A 116 0.53 -12.30 -5.16
N ALA A 117 -0.36 -11.52 -5.75
CA ALA A 117 -1.56 -11.07 -5.04
C ALA A 117 -2.48 -12.28 -4.82
N PHE A 118 -3.22 -12.26 -3.72
CA PHE A 118 -4.20 -13.30 -3.42
C PHE A 118 -5.51 -12.70 -2.92
N HIS A 119 -6.54 -13.50 -2.94
CA HIS A 119 -7.87 -13.12 -2.48
C HIS A 119 -8.49 -14.29 -1.73
N VAL A 120 -9.06 -14.01 -0.57
CA VAL A 120 -9.93 -14.93 0.17
C VAL A 120 -11.37 -14.49 -0.06
N ASP A 121 -12.28 -15.45 -0.26
CA ASP A 121 -13.69 -15.14 -0.48
C ASP A 121 -14.30 -14.52 0.78
N ASP A 122 -14.78 -13.30 0.65
CA ASP A 122 -15.39 -12.51 1.72
C ASP A 122 -16.63 -13.22 2.34
N ASN A 123 -17.29 -14.10 1.57
CA ASN A 123 -18.48 -14.84 1.98
C ASN A 123 -18.16 -16.26 2.46
N SER A 124 -16.88 -16.57 2.66
CA SER A 124 -16.52 -17.85 3.27
C SER A 124 -16.77 -17.82 4.79
N PRO A 125 -16.96 -18.98 5.45
CA PRO A 125 -17.47 -19.04 6.82
C PRO A 125 -16.66 -18.23 7.85
N VAL A 126 -15.34 -18.19 7.73
CA VAL A 126 -14.48 -17.50 8.71
C VAL A 126 -14.55 -15.98 8.56
N PRO A 127 -14.40 -15.36 7.36
CA PRO A 127 -14.66 -13.94 7.17
C PRO A 127 -16.06 -13.49 7.61
N GLU A 128 -17.12 -14.25 7.30
CA GLU A 128 -18.49 -13.93 7.75
C GLU A 128 -18.61 -13.96 9.27
N MET A 129 -18.04 -14.96 9.91
CA MET A 129 -18.02 -15.08 11.37
C MET A 129 -17.29 -13.87 12.01
N ILE A 130 -16.12 -13.49 11.49
CA ILE A 130 -15.38 -12.33 12.00
C ILE A 130 -16.18 -11.04 11.82
N ARG A 131 -16.82 -10.86 10.66
CA ARG A 131 -17.70 -9.72 10.41
C ARG A 131 -18.86 -9.66 11.42
N ALA A 132 -19.49 -10.80 11.72
CA ALA A 132 -20.55 -10.90 12.70
C ALA A 132 -20.07 -10.51 14.12
N ILE A 133 -18.93 -11.04 14.57
CA ILE A 133 -18.32 -10.68 15.86
C ILE A 133 -18.04 -9.17 15.94
N CYS A 134 -17.40 -8.62 14.91
CA CYS A 134 -17.08 -7.18 14.89
C CYS A 134 -18.36 -6.32 14.89
N THR A 135 -19.40 -6.75 14.18
CA THR A 135 -20.69 -6.06 14.14
C THR A 135 -21.38 -6.09 15.52
N GLU A 136 -21.38 -7.23 16.19
CA GLU A 136 -21.95 -7.37 17.55
C GLU A 136 -21.21 -6.45 18.54
N MET A 137 -19.88 -6.42 18.48
CA MET A 137 -19.10 -5.61 19.42
C MET A 137 -19.16 -4.11 19.18
N THR A 138 -19.31 -3.67 17.92
CA THR A 138 -19.24 -2.25 17.56
C THR A 138 -20.61 -1.64 17.24
N GLY A 139 -21.63 -2.46 17.01
CA GLY A 139 -22.93 -2.03 16.50
C GLY A 139 -22.92 -1.58 15.05
N VAL A 140 -21.80 -1.75 14.34
CA VAL A 140 -21.61 -1.29 12.95
C VAL A 140 -21.22 -2.46 12.05
N ASP A 141 -22.07 -2.78 11.08
CA ASP A 141 -21.74 -3.76 10.05
C ASP A 141 -20.74 -3.16 9.05
N ARG A 142 -19.56 -3.76 8.95
CA ARG A 142 -18.51 -3.35 8.02
C ARG A 142 -18.13 -4.49 7.12
N PRO A 143 -18.15 -4.27 5.80
CA PRO A 143 -17.68 -5.30 4.87
C PRO A 143 -16.17 -5.54 5.03
N CYS A 144 -15.73 -6.72 4.64
CA CYS A 144 -14.31 -6.98 4.45
C CYS A 144 -13.72 -5.97 3.46
N PHE A 145 -12.52 -5.51 3.69
CA PHE A 145 -11.85 -4.58 2.80
C PHE A 145 -10.60 -5.21 2.19
N ARG A 146 -10.19 -4.68 1.07
CA ARG A 146 -8.99 -5.12 0.34
C ARG A 146 -7.87 -4.12 0.58
N MET A 147 -6.69 -4.66 0.82
CA MET A 147 -5.53 -3.86 1.13
C MET A 147 -4.39 -4.17 0.15
N SER A 148 -3.83 -3.15 -0.46
CA SER A 148 -2.64 -3.28 -1.32
C SER A 148 -1.33 -3.40 -0.52
N GLY A 149 -1.41 -3.53 0.80
CA GLY A 149 -0.27 -3.72 1.69
C GLY A 149 0.10 -5.19 1.89
N GLY A 150 1.37 -5.46 2.16
CA GLY A 150 1.83 -6.79 2.60
C GLY A 150 1.62 -6.96 4.09
N THR A 151 1.03 -8.10 4.50
CA THR A 151 0.89 -8.50 5.90
C THR A 151 1.45 -9.90 6.10
N TYR A 152 1.46 -10.40 7.33
CA TYR A 152 1.86 -11.76 7.65
C TYR A 152 1.00 -12.82 6.95
N SER A 153 -0.23 -12.48 6.55
CA SER A 153 -1.12 -13.38 5.81
C SER A 153 -0.52 -13.90 4.49
N HIS A 154 0.41 -13.17 3.87
CA HIS A 154 1.14 -13.64 2.68
C HIS A 154 1.99 -14.90 2.91
N TYR A 155 2.30 -15.24 4.13
CA TYR A 155 3.10 -16.42 4.47
C TYR A 155 2.25 -17.63 4.83
N LEU A 156 0.93 -17.47 4.91
CA LEU A 156 0.00 -18.52 5.31
C LEU A 156 -0.95 -18.85 4.14
N PRO A 157 -1.05 -20.12 3.73
CA PRO A 157 -2.04 -20.53 2.73
C PRO A 157 -3.44 -20.12 3.19
N ASN A 158 -4.19 -19.43 2.32
CA ASN A 158 -5.53 -18.89 2.61
C ASN A 158 -5.58 -17.93 3.81
N GLY A 159 -4.43 -17.37 4.20
CA GLY A 159 -4.35 -16.45 5.32
C GLY A 159 -4.93 -15.09 4.95
N PHE A 160 -5.58 -14.43 5.90
CA PHE A 160 -6.01 -13.04 5.81
C PHE A 160 -5.83 -12.36 7.16
N SER A 161 -5.86 -11.04 7.18
CA SER A 161 -5.67 -10.27 8.40
C SER A 161 -7.01 -9.76 8.92
N CYS A 162 -7.18 -9.77 10.22
CA CYS A 162 -8.29 -9.11 10.89
C CYS A 162 -7.76 -8.13 11.95
N GLY A 163 -8.51 -7.10 12.17
CA GLY A 163 -8.33 -5.88 12.95
C GLY A 163 -7.26 -5.81 14.02
N VAL A 164 -6.63 -4.65 14.09
CA VAL A 164 -5.77 -4.21 15.20
C VAL A 164 -6.43 -3.11 16.05
N SER A 165 -7.55 -2.54 15.57
CA SER A 165 -8.34 -1.57 16.28
C SER A 165 -9.79 -1.67 15.84
N LEU A 166 -10.71 -1.77 16.81
CA LEU A 166 -12.15 -1.68 16.60
C LEU A 166 -12.63 -0.37 17.18
N SER A 167 -12.87 0.60 16.31
CA SER A 167 -13.51 1.86 16.69
C SER A 167 -14.93 1.93 16.14
N ALA A 168 -15.88 2.32 16.96
CA ALA A 168 -17.26 2.58 16.52
C ALA A 168 -17.36 3.69 15.47
N LYS A 169 -16.35 4.56 15.37
CA LYS A 169 -16.32 5.72 14.47
C LYS A 169 -15.73 5.43 13.09
N GLY A 170 -15.31 4.20 12.80
CA GLY A 170 -14.92 3.76 11.46
C GLY A 170 -13.73 4.48 10.88
N ALA A 171 -12.55 4.16 11.33
CA ALA A 171 -11.35 4.58 10.64
C ALA A 171 -11.17 3.76 9.36
N THR A 172 -11.01 4.42 8.25
CA THR A 172 -10.42 3.86 7.03
C THR A 172 -8.89 3.90 7.14
N LEU A 173 -8.22 3.07 6.35
CA LEU A 173 -6.76 3.08 6.29
C LEU A 173 -6.28 4.49 5.93
N GLY A 174 -5.53 5.14 6.84
CA GLY A 174 -5.02 6.51 6.64
C GLY A 174 -5.81 7.61 7.35
N GLU A 175 -6.95 7.32 7.98
CA GLU A 175 -7.61 8.26 8.87
C GLU A 175 -7.12 8.09 10.31
N ALA A 176 -6.84 9.20 10.99
CA ALA A 176 -6.49 9.18 12.40
C ALA A 176 -7.67 8.66 13.22
N VAL A 177 -7.48 7.58 13.94
CA VAL A 177 -8.44 7.08 14.91
C VAL A 177 -8.22 7.86 16.19
N GLY A 178 -8.71 9.09 16.24
CA GLY A 178 -8.73 9.86 17.48
C GLY A 178 -9.86 9.41 18.39
N SER A 179 -9.59 9.21 19.67
CA SER A 179 -10.64 9.33 20.69
C SER A 179 -11.18 10.76 20.65
N ASP A 180 -12.41 11.00 21.12
CA ASP A 180 -12.98 12.37 21.22
C ASP A 180 -12.11 13.33 22.05
N ALA A 181 -11.11 12.80 22.76
CA ALA A 181 -10.19 13.53 23.61
C ALA A 181 -8.92 14.04 22.89
N LEU A 182 -8.55 13.47 21.72
CA LEU A 182 -7.34 13.86 20.97
C LEU A 182 -7.73 14.22 19.55
N SER A 183 -7.62 15.50 19.23
CA SER A 183 -7.75 16.01 17.87
C SER A 183 -6.36 16.25 17.32
N PHE A 184 -6.00 15.54 16.24
CA PHE A 184 -4.76 15.76 15.51
C PHE A 184 -5.00 16.73 14.36
N PRO A 185 -4.01 17.55 13.99
CA PRO A 185 -4.04 18.30 12.75
C PRO A 185 -4.17 17.36 11.54
N GLU A 186 -4.68 17.86 10.43
CA GLU A 186 -4.73 17.11 9.17
C GLU A 186 -3.34 16.55 8.81
N GLY A 187 -3.27 15.25 8.50
CA GLY A 187 -2.02 14.57 8.18
C GLY A 187 -1.19 14.14 9.40
N HIS A 188 -1.74 14.20 10.61
CA HIS A 188 -1.11 13.74 11.85
C HIS A 188 -1.90 12.61 12.50
N GLY A 189 -1.24 11.81 13.33
CA GLY A 189 -1.85 10.80 14.21
C GLY A 189 -2.23 9.47 13.54
N GLY A 190 -2.33 9.44 12.23
CA GLY A 190 -2.66 8.23 11.46
C GLY A 190 -1.43 7.35 11.19
N VAL A 191 -1.70 6.20 10.55
CA VAL A 191 -0.67 5.20 10.20
C VAL A 191 0.40 5.82 9.29
N HIS A 192 1.67 5.72 9.70
CA HIS A 192 2.84 6.28 9.01
C HIS A 192 2.82 7.81 8.87
N GLN A 193 2.04 8.49 9.70
CA GLN A 193 2.02 9.95 9.79
C GLN A 193 2.84 10.46 10.98
N PRO A 194 3.21 11.76 11.02
CA PRO A 194 3.74 12.38 12.23
C PRO A 194 2.77 12.14 13.40
N ASP A 195 3.32 11.94 14.59
CA ASP A 195 2.57 11.69 15.82
C ASP A 195 1.65 10.46 15.74
N GLU A 196 2.07 9.42 14.97
CA GLU A 196 1.34 8.16 14.87
C GLU A 196 0.90 7.67 16.25
N SER A 197 -0.37 7.37 16.40
CA SER A 197 -0.99 7.04 17.67
C SER A 197 -1.94 5.87 17.57
N LEU A 198 -2.18 5.20 18.69
CA LEU A 198 -3.10 4.08 18.80
C LEU A 198 -4.19 4.43 19.80
N ASP A 199 -5.44 4.22 19.42
CA ASP A 199 -6.58 4.24 20.35
C ASP A 199 -6.52 3.00 21.25
N ILE A 200 -6.24 3.21 22.53
CA ILE A 200 -6.08 2.12 23.52
C ILE A 200 -7.39 1.38 23.76
N GLU A 201 -8.53 2.05 23.81
CA GLU A 201 -9.84 1.41 24.02
C GLU A 201 -10.22 0.56 22.80
N GLY A 202 -10.02 1.10 21.59
CA GLY A 202 -10.20 0.36 20.35
C GLY A 202 -9.26 -0.84 20.22
N PHE A 203 -8.03 -0.73 20.73
CA PHE A 203 -7.08 -1.84 20.78
C PHE A 203 -7.53 -2.96 21.73
N PHE A 204 -7.99 -2.65 22.93
CA PHE A 204 -8.55 -3.65 23.86
C PHE A 204 -9.80 -4.32 23.28
N SER A 205 -10.67 -3.56 22.64
CA SER A 205 -11.84 -4.10 21.94
C SER A 205 -11.43 -5.07 20.82
N ALA A 206 -10.38 -4.75 20.07
CA ALA A 206 -9.84 -5.64 19.05
C ALA A 206 -9.26 -6.93 19.65
N MET A 207 -8.58 -6.86 20.80
CA MET A 207 -8.10 -8.05 21.52
C MET A 207 -9.25 -8.96 21.97
N GLN A 208 -10.35 -8.40 22.45
CA GLN A 208 -11.55 -9.16 22.78
C GLN A 208 -12.16 -9.83 21.55
N ALA A 209 -12.26 -9.10 20.41
CA ALA A 209 -12.75 -9.67 19.17
C ALA A 209 -11.88 -10.84 18.71
N ILE A 210 -10.54 -10.72 18.78
CA ILE A 210 -9.63 -11.80 18.42
C ILE A 210 -9.83 -13.03 19.30
N ALA A 211 -10.06 -12.84 20.60
CA ALA A 211 -10.36 -13.95 21.51
C ALA A 211 -11.67 -14.66 21.11
N HIS A 212 -12.72 -13.93 20.78
CA HIS A 212 -13.98 -14.50 20.28
C HIS A 212 -13.77 -15.24 18.96
N VAL A 213 -12.99 -14.67 18.01
CA VAL A 213 -12.65 -15.33 16.76
C VAL A 213 -11.96 -16.66 16.98
N VAL A 214 -10.97 -16.72 17.88
CA VAL A 214 -10.25 -17.97 18.19
C VAL A 214 -11.19 -19.03 18.72
N LEU A 215 -12.07 -18.68 19.66
CA LEU A 215 -13.05 -19.62 20.25
C LEU A 215 -14.04 -20.14 19.20
N GLN A 216 -14.58 -19.26 18.36
CA GLN A 216 -15.53 -19.67 17.32
C GLN A 216 -14.86 -20.43 16.15
N CYS A 217 -13.60 -20.15 15.84
CA CYS A 217 -12.84 -20.95 14.90
C CYS A 217 -12.65 -22.38 15.43
N ASP A 218 -12.38 -22.54 16.72
CA ASP A 218 -12.25 -23.87 17.35
C ASP A 218 -13.55 -24.67 17.22
N GLU A 219 -14.69 -24.04 17.48
CA GLU A 219 -16.02 -24.65 17.28
C GLU A 219 -16.27 -25.06 15.82
N LEU A 220 -15.90 -24.20 14.85
CA LEU A 220 -16.07 -24.50 13.42
C LEU A 220 -15.20 -25.66 12.93
N LEU A 221 -14.05 -25.90 13.54
CA LEU A 221 -13.12 -26.97 13.16
C LEU A 221 -13.48 -28.33 13.78
N HIS A 222 -14.26 -28.32 14.87
CA HIS A 222 -14.62 -29.54 15.60
C HIS A 222 -16.06 -29.99 15.38
N ASN A 223 -16.87 -29.28 14.60
CA ASN A 223 -18.21 -29.64 14.11
C ASN A 223 -18.17 -30.00 12.62
#